data_4170c3a0417826db4a0e1ff612dbb461
#
_entry.id   4170c3a0417826db4a0e1ff612dbb461
#
_cell.length_a   1.000
_cell.length_b   1.000
_cell.length_c   1.000
_cell.angle_alpha   90.00
_cell.angle_beta   90.00
_cell.angle_gamma   90.00
#
_symmetry.space_group_name_H-M   'P 1'
#
loop_
_entity.id
_entity.type
_entity.pdbx_description
1 polymer ?
#
loop_
_entity_poly.entity_id
_entity_poly.type
_entity_poly.pdbx_seq_one_letter_code
_entity_poly.pdbx_strand_id
1 'polypeptide(L)'
;RIPNLELISLHKGEGEAQINGIDFDLTTLGHNFDAGQDAFLDTVAVMMNCDLIITSDTAVAHLAGAIGRQTWLVLKQIPYWVWMLDRTDSPWYPTMTLYRQKYRGDWVDVFDTIEQDLSSWLKQKEEVK
;
A
#
# COMPACT_ATOMS: atom_id res chain seq x y z
N ARG A 1 12.43 10.91 6.73
CA ARG A 1 11.05 11.05 7.28
C ARG A 1 10.29 12.07 6.45
N ILE A 2 9.12 11.71 5.95
CA ILE A 2 8.23 12.60 5.20
C ILE A 2 7.32 13.30 6.23
N PRO A 3 7.28 14.64 6.28
CA PRO A 3 6.40 15.36 7.19
C PRO A 3 4.93 15.23 6.78
N ASN A 4 4.02 15.42 7.73
CA ASN A 4 2.56 15.39 7.52
C ASN A 4 2.02 14.06 6.96
N LEU A 5 2.68 12.96 7.33
CA LEU A 5 2.31 11.60 6.97
C LEU A 5 1.98 10.79 8.23
N GLU A 6 0.80 10.21 8.25
CA GLU A 6 0.42 9.19 9.21
C GLU A 6 0.42 7.83 8.52
N LEU A 7 1.12 6.87 9.11
CA LEU A 7 1.17 5.49 8.63
C LEU A 7 0.28 4.60 9.49
N ILE A 8 -0.59 3.84 8.84
CA ILE A 8 -1.49 2.89 9.50
C ILE A 8 -1.21 1.49 8.94
N SER A 9 -0.88 0.54 9.80
CA SER A 9 -0.67 -0.85 9.42
C SER A 9 -2.00 -1.58 9.27
N LEU A 10 -2.28 -2.08 8.07
CA LEU A 10 -3.38 -3.01 7.78
C LEU A 10 -2.92 -4.47 7.88
N HIS A 11 -1.64 -4.70 8.17
CA HIS A 11 -1.09 -6.04 8.23
C HIS A 11 -1.59 -6.80 9.45
N LYS A 12 -1.94 -8.08 9.23
CA LYS A 12 -2.39 -8.99 10.27
C LYS A 12 -1.74 -10.37 10.09
N GLY A 13 -1.24 -10.94 11.17
CA GLY A 13 -0.68 -12.28 11.17
C GLY A 13 0.85 -12.33 11.11
N GLU A 14 1.39 -13.22 10.29
CA GLU A 14 2.85 -13.40 10.17
C GLU A 14 3.56 -12.10 9.80
N GLY A 15 4.59 -11.74 10.56
CA GLY A 15 5.37 -10.52 10.34
C GLY A 15 4.97 -9.33 11.20
N GLU A 16 3.86 -9.34 11.92
CA GLU A 16 3.49 -8.25 12.86
C GLU A 16 4.61 -7.94 13.86
N ALA A 17 5.35 -8.95 14.29
CA ALA A 17 6.46 -8.77 15.23
C ALA A 17 7.59 -7.87 14.69
N GLN A 18 7.70 -7.69 13.37
CA GLN A 18 8.69 -6.81 12.75
C GLN A 18 8.42 -5.32 13.07
N ILE A 19 7.19 -4.97 13.41
CA ILE A 19 6.80 -3.62 13.81
C ILE A 19 7.56 -3.18 15.08
N ASN A 20 7.89 -4.11 15.97
CA ASN A 20 8.59 -3.79 17.22
C ASN A 20 10.02 -3.28 17.02
N GLY A 21 10.60 -3.42 15.85
CA GLY A 21 11.97 -3.01 15.52
C GLY A 21 12.09 -1.73 14.68
N ILE A 22 10.98 -1.08 14.36
CA ILE A 22 10.99 0.15 13.54
C ILE A 22 11.25 1.39 14.42
N ASP A 23 11.88 2.40 13.83
CA ASP A 23 12.24 3.66 14.52
C ASP A 23 11.37 4.86 14.09
N PHE A 24 10.17 4.59 13.60
CA PHE A 24 9.18 5.60 13.17
C PHE A 24 7.79 5.27 13.70
N ASP A 25 6.93 6.29 13.74
CA ASP A 25 5.56 6.12 14.22
C ASP A 25 4.72 5.33 13.22
N LEU A 26 4.07 4.28 13.71
CA LEU A 26 3.15 3.44 12.96
C LEU A 26 1.92 3.12 13.81
N THR A 27 0.75 3.53 13.35
CA THR A 27 -0.52 3.19 14.00
C THR A 27 -0.90 1.75 13.71
N THR A 28 -1.19 0.97 14.76
CA THR A 28 -1.69 -0.40 14.66
C THR A 28 -3.14 -0.49 15.12
N LEU A 29 -3.91 -1.41 14.54
CA LEU A 29 -5.36 -1.46 14.72
C LEU A 29 -5.83 -2.44 15.82
N GLY A 30 -4.90 -3.09 16.50
CA GLY A 30 -5.18 -3.98 17.63
C GLY A 30 -5.71 -5.37 17.26
N HIS A 31 -5.88 -6.22 18.26
CA HIS A 31 -6.19 -7.65 18.08
C HIS A 31 -7.60 -7.93 17.54
N ASN A 32 -8.55 -7.02 17.76
CA ASN A 32 -9.93 -7.19 17.33
C ASN A 32 -10.16 -6.79 15.86
N PHE A 33 -9.19 -6.16 15.22
CA PHE A 33 -9.26 -5.77 13.82
C PHE A 33 -9.44 -7.00 12.92
N ASP A 34 -10.48 -7.02 12.12
CA ASP A 34 -10.89 -8.17 11.28
C ASP A 34 -10.88 -9.53 12.01
N ALA A 35 -11.23 -9.54 13.30
CA ALA A 35 -11.27 -10.76 14.11
C ALA A 35 -12.61 -11.50 14.03
N GLY A 36 -13.63 -10.90 13.43
CA GLY A 36 -14.99 -11.43 13.33
C GLY A 36 -15.20 -12.38 12.14
N GLN A 37 -16.47 -12.72 11.89
CA GLN A 37 -16.86 -13.55 10.75
C GLN A 37 -16.88 -12.78 9.43
N ASP A 38 -16.96 -11.46 9.50
CA ASP A 38 -17.01 -10.55 8.35
C ASP A 38 -15.58 -10.13 7.96
N ALA A 39 -14.83 -11.08 7.41
CA ALA A 39 -13.47 -10.86 6.99
C ALA A 39 -13.34 -9.64 6.04
N PHE A 40 -12.32 -8.82 6.25
CA PHE A 40 -12.02 -7.59 5.50
C PHE A 40 -12.99 -6.41 5.70
N LEU A 41 -14.03 -6.50 6.48
CA LEU A 41 -14.95 -5.39 6.68
C LEU A 41 -14.28 -4.22 7.39
N ASP A 42 -13.52 -4.50 8.45
CA ASP A 42 -12.74 -3.48 9.15
C ASP A 42 -11.62 -2.92 8.26
N THR A 43 -10.97 -3.78 7.49
CA THR A 43 -9.96 -3.37 6.50
C THR A 43 -10.54 -2.38 5.50
N VAL A 44 -11.71 -2.65 4.92
CA VAL A 44 -12.41 -1.72 4.01
C VAL A 44 -12.72 -0.40 4.71
N ALA A 45 -13.25 -0.45 5.93
CA ALA A 45 -13.59 0.75 6.69
C ALA A 45 -12.37 1.65 6.89
N VAL A 46 -11.21 1.09 7.23
CA VAL A 46 -9.97 1.86 7.37
C VAL A 46 -9.51 2.39 6.01
N MET A 47 -9.48 1.56 4.96
CA MET A 47 -9.08 1.97 3.61
C MET A 47 -9.92 3.14 3.09
N MET A 48 -11.22 3.16 3.37
CA MET A 48 -12.12 4.26 2.97
C MET A 48 -11.76 5.60 3.62
N ASN A 49 -11.05 5.59 4.73
CA ASN A 49 -10.58 6.77 5.45
C ASN A 49 -9.10 7.11 5.15
N CYS A 50 -8.37 6.26 4.45
CA CYS A 50 -7.00 6.54 4.02
C CYS A 50 -6.98 7.32 2.70
N ASP A 51 -6.03 8.23 2.55
CA ASP A 51 -5.81 8.95 1.29
C ASP A 51 -5.13 8.09 0.23
N LEU A 52 -4.27 7.18 0.66
CA LEU A 52 -3.46 6.30 -0.20
C LEU A 52 -3.29 4.94 0.48
N ILE A 53 -3.39 3.89 -0.30
CA ILE A 53 -3.05 2.52 0.10
C ILE A 53 -1.73 2.13 -0.57
N ILE A 54 -0.76 1.65 0.20
CA ILE A 54 0.47 1.06 -0.34
C ILE A 54 0.49 -0.41 0.10
N THR A 55 0.57 -1.32 -0.85
CA THR A 55 0.48 -2.76 -0.56
C THR A 55 1.29 -3.58 -1.55
N SER A 56 1.60 -4.82 -1.18
CA SER A 56 2.13 -5.84 -2.07
C SER A 56 1.01 -6.64 -2.74
N ASP A 57 1.37 -7.56 -3.62
CA ASP A 57 0.44 -8.45 -4.35
C ASP A 57 -0.25 -9.46 -3.41
N THR A 58 -1.30 -9.00 -2.78
CA THR A 58 -2.12 -9.74 -1.81
C THR A 58 -3.61 -9.43 -2.02
N ALA A 59 -4.48 -10.10 -1.28
CA ALA A 59 -5.93 -9.82 -1.30
C ALA A 59 -6.26 -8.34 -1.00
N VAL A 60 -5.44 -7.68 -0.19
CA VAL A 60 -5.57 -6.24 0.14
C VAL A 60 -5.47 -5.35 -1.11
N ALA A 61 -4.59 -5.69 -2.05
CA ALA A 61 -4.47 -4.98 -3.33
C ALA A 61 -5.76 -5.03 -4.15
N HIS A 62 -6.33 -6.21 -4.30
CA HIS A 62 -7.58 -6.41 -5.03
C HIS A 62 -8.75 -5.71 -4.34
N LEU A 63 -8.80 -5.76 -3.02
CA LEU A 63 -9.82 -5.09 -2.24
C LEU A 63 -9.75 -3.57 -2.42
N ALA A 64 -8.57 -2.97 -2.29
CA ALA A 64 -8.34 -1.54 -2.49
C ALA A 64 -8.74 -1.09 -3.91
N GLY A 65 -8.37 -1.87 -4.92
CA GLY A 65 -8.74 -1.64 -6.32
C GLY A 65 -10.26 -1.73 -6.54
N ALA A 66 -10.91 -2.73 -5.97
CA ALA A 66 -12.35 -2.96 -6.12
C ALA A 66 -13.19 -1.84 -5.49
N ILE A 67 -12.76 -1.28 -4.35
CA ILE A 67 -13.43 -0.13 -3.72
C ILE A 67 -12.98 1.23 -4.29
N GLY A 68 -12.15 1.23 -5.32
CA GLY A 68 -11.73 2.45 -6.03
C GLY A 68 -10.82 3.38 -5.23
N ARG A 69 -10.05 2.86 -4.26
CA ARG A 69 -9.10 3.68 -3.50
C ARG A 69 -7.81 3.88 -4.28
N GLN A 70 -7.21 5.07 -4.14
CA GLN A 70 -5.88 5.33 -4.68
C GLN A 70 -4.90 4.31 -4.10
N THR A 71 -4.28 3.52 -4.95
CA THR A 71 -3.43 2.39 -4.50
C THR A 71 -2.12 2.36 -5.25
N TRP A 72 -1.03 2.23 -4.52
CA TRP A 72 0.30 1.97 -5.03
C TRP A 72 0.67 0.52 -4.73
N LEU A 73 0.76 -0.29 -5.77
CA LEU A 73 1.02 -1.72 -5.67
C LEU A 73 2.50 -2.02 -5.94
N VAL A 74 3.14 -2.62 -4.95
CA VAL A 74 4.55 -3.03 -5.01
C VAL A 74 4.65 -4.45 -5.54
N LEU A 75 5.34 -4.63 -6.66
CA LEU A 75 5.44 -5.89 -7.38
C LEU A 75 6.88 -6.38 -7.48
N LYS A 76 7.06 -7.69 -7.28
CA LYS A 76 8.31 -8.37 -7.64
C LYS A 76 8.56 -8.32 -9.15
N GLN A 77 9.79 -8.56 -9.59
CA GLN A 77 10.19 -8.53 -11.00
C GLN A 77 9.28 -9.38 -11.90
N ILE A 78 8.94 -10.60 -11.46
CA ILE A 78 7.97 -11.46 -12.14
C ILE A 78 6.73 -11.54 -11.25
N PRO A 79 5.72 -10.70 -11.48
CA PRO A 79 4.50 -10.67 -10.69
C PRO A 79 3.52 -11.76 -11.11
N TYR A 80 2.40 -11.84 -10.43
CA TYR A 80 1.25 -12.60 -10.90
C TYR A 80 0.76 -12.05 -12.24
N TRP A 81 0.31 -12.89 -13.15
CA TRP A 81 -0.01 -12.56 -14.54
C TRP A 81 -1.02 -11.41 -14.72
N VAL A 82 -1.91 -11.22 -13.75
CA VAL A 82 -2.91 -10.14 -13.73
C VAL A 82 -2.28 -8.75 -13.88
N TRP A 83 -1.07 -8.57 -13.33
CA TRP A 83 -0.40 -7.28 -13.33
C TRP A 83 0.43 -7.01 -14.58
N MET A 84 0.55 -8.00 -15.48
CA MET A 84 1.36 -7.91 -16.71
C MET A 84 2.83 -7.58 -16.42
N LEU A 85 3.60 -7.16 -17.43
CA LEU A 85 5.04 -6.93 -17.26
C LEU A 85 5.46 -5.47 -17.46
N ASP A 86 4.96 -4.80 -18.49
CA ASP A 86 5.55 -3.56 -19.02
C ASP A 86 4.67 -2.32 -18.84
N ARG A 87 3.92 -2.25 -17.74
CA ARG A 87 3.05 -1.10 -17.49
C ARG A 87 3.06 -0.68 -16.02
N THR A 88 2.77 0.60 -15.78
CA THR A 88 2.67 1.21 -14.45
C THR A 88 1.22 1.43 -13.99
N ASP A 89 0.24 1.13 -14.85
CA ASP A 89 -1.19 1.17 -14.56
C ASP A 89 -1.79 -0.25 -14.58
N SER A 90 -3.03 -0.39 -14.13
CA SER A 90 -3.78 -1.63 -14.21
C SER A 90 -5.02 -1.47 -15.08
N PRO A 91 -5.28 -2.40 -16.04
CA PRO A 91 -6.51 -2.36 -16.82
C PRO A 91 -7.74 -2.76 -15.98
N TRP A 92 -7.53 -3.39 -14.83
CA TRP A 92 -8.60 -3.86 -13.95
C TRP A 92 -9.01 -2.82 -12.91
N TYR A 93 -8.04 -2.02 -12.44
CA TYR A 93 -8.23 -1.06 -11.35
C TYR A 93 -7.67 0.30 -11.75
N PRO A 94 -8.51 1.24 -12.22
CA PRO A 94 -8.05 2.54 -12.73
C PRO A 94 -7.37 3.43 -11.69
N THR A 95 -7.58 3.17 -10.40
CA THR A 95 -6.97 3.93 -9.29
C THR A 95 -5.63 3.36 -8.83
N MET A 96 -5.10 2.35 -9.53
CA MET A 96 -3.90 1.63 -9.12
C MET A 96 -2.68 2.05 -9.95
N THR A 97 -1.57 2.32 -9.25
CA THR A 97 -0.24 2.54 -9.84
C THR A 97 0.67 1.41 -9.43
N LEU A 98 1.43 0.86 -10.40
CA LEU A 98 2.26 -0.32 -10.20
C LEU A 98 3.74 0.08 -10.09
N TYR A 99 4.37 -0.31 -8.98
CA TYR A 99 5.80 -0.14 -8.69
C TYR A 99 6.49 -1.49 -8.78
N ARG A 100 7.38 -1.67 -9.74
CA ARG A 100 7.97 -2.96 -10.08
C ARG A 100 9.45 -3.04 -9.75
N GLN A 101 9.89 -4.17 -9.19
CA GLN A 101 11.32 -4.47 -9.15
C GLN A 101 11.91 -4.54 -10.55
N LYS A 102 13.02 -3.83 -10.75
CA LYS A 102 13.84 -3.97 -11.97
C LYS A 102 14.67 -5.25 -11.95
N TYR A 103 15.20 -5.58 -10.79
CA TYR A 103 16.02 -6.77 -10.55
C TYR A 103 15.44 -7.60 -9.40
N ARG A 104 15.52 -8.92 -9.53
CA ARG A 104 14.97 -9.84 -8.54
C ARG A 104 15.61 -9.63 -7.17
N GLY A 105 14.79 -9.36 -6.16
CA GLY A 105 15.23 -9.17 -4.77
C GLY A 105 15.68 -7.76 -4.45
N ASP A 106 15.80 -6.87 -5.44
CA ASP A 106 16.14 -5.47 -5.22
C ASP A 106 14.86 -4.66 -4.96
N TRP A 107 14.65 -4.31 -3.71
CA TRP A 107 13.55 -3.48 -3.26
C TRP A 107 13.94 -2.01 -3.03
N VAL A 108 15.24 -1.72 -2.97
CA VAL A 108 15.74 -0.36 -2.67
C VAL A 108 15.24 0.63 -3.71
N ASP A 109 15.48 0.36 -4.99
CA ASP A 109 15.01 1.19 -6.12
C ASP A 109 13.50 1.44 -6.09
N VAL A 110 12.72 0.42 -5.70
CA VAL A 110 11.26 0.52 -5.63
C VAL A 110 10.83 1.48 -4.54
N PHE A 111 11.37 1.32 -3.33
CA PHE A 111 11.02 2.18 -2.21
C PHE A 111 11.57 3.58 -2.30
N ASP A 112 12.75 3.77 -2.89
CA ASP A 112 13.29 5.10 -3.20
C ASP A 112 12.36 5.86 -4.18
N THR A 113 11.85 5.17 -5.20
CA THR A 113 10.88 5.75 -6.14
C THR A 113 9.57 6.11 -5.43
N ILE A 114 9.06 5.21 -4.59
CA ILE A 114 7.84 5.46 -3.79
C ILE A 114 8.03 6.66 -2.86
N GLU A 115 9.18 6.80 -2.21
CA GLU A 115 9.46 7.93 -1.31
C GLU A 115 9.44 9.27 -2.06
N GLN A 116 10.05 9.33 -3.25
CA GLN A 116 10.06 10.51 -4.10
C GLN A 116 8.65 10.88 -4.57
N ASP A 117 7.91 9.90 -5.08
CA ASP A 117 6.56 10.08 -5.57
C ASP A 117 5.60 10.47 -4.43
N LEU A 118 5.75 9.88 -3.24
CA LEU A 118 4.94 10.22 -2.08
C LEU A 118 5.19 11.65 -1.61
N SER A 119 6.44 12.08 -1.60
CA SER A 119 6.81 13.45 -1.27
C SER A 119 6.20 14.46 -2.25
N SER A 120 6.19 14.13 -3.53
CA SER A 120 5.60 14.96 -4.60
C SER A 120 4.07 14.97 -4.51
N TRP A 121 3.47 13.85 -4.26
CA TRP A 121 2.02 13.69 -4.12
C TRP A 121 1.47 14.46 -2.91
N LEU A 122 2.17 14.45 -1.79
CA LEU A 122 1.78 15.24 -0.60
C LEU A 122 1.83 16.74 -0.87
N LYS A 123 2.88 17.24 -1.55
CA LYS A 123 2.98 18.65 -1.94
C LYS A 123 1.80 19.09 -2.82
N GLN A 124 1.43 18.28 -3.81
CA GLN A 124 0.28 18.57 -4.67
C GLN A 124 -1.04 18.62 -3.88
N LYS A 125 -1.20 17.75 -2.87
CA LYS A 125 -2.40 17.79 -2.01
C LYS A 125 -2.45 19.03 -1.11
N GLU A 126 -1.32 19.52 -0.64
CA GLU A 126 -1.25 20.75 0.15
C GLU A 126 -1.59 22.00 -0.68
N GLU A 127 -1.18 22.04 -1.95
CA GLU A 127 -1.46 23.16 -2.87
C GLU A 127 -2.94 23.27 -3.28
N VAL A 128 -3.69 22.15 -3.21
CA VAL A 128 -5.13 22.10 -3.58
C VAL A 128 -6.04 22.48 -2.42
N LYS A 129 -5.53 22.53 -1.20
CA LYS A 129 -6.28 22.99 -0.02
C LYS A 129 -6.26 24.50 0.10
#